data_07e5bc7f351b2fd373dea068e9d55b3f
#
_entry.id   07e5bc7f351b2fd373dea068e9d55b3f
#
_cell.length_a   1.000
_cell.length_b   1.000
_cell.length_c   1.000
_cell.angle_alpha   90.00
_cell.angle_beta   90.00
_cell.angle_gamma   90.00
#
_symmetry.space_group_name_H-M   'P 1'
#
loop_
_entity.id
_entity.type
_entity.pdbx_description
1 polymer ?
#
loop_
_entity_poly.entity_id
_entity_poly.type
_entity_poly.pdbx_seq_one_letter_code
_entity_poly.pdbx_strand_id
1 'polypeptide(L)' 'MIGIIGAMDMEVNGLKERMQNAEVETIGTIDFYKGTIQGVPCVVARSGVGKVNAAICAQIMALMYRPKAII' A
#
# COMPACT_ATOMS: atom_id res chain seq x y z
N MET A 1 1.03 2.62 11.99
CA MET A 1 1.13 2.53 10.51
C MET A 1 -0.25 2.32 9.91
N ILE A 2 -0.52 2.98 8.83
CA ILE A 2 -1.80 2.87 8.11
C ILE A 2 -1.53 2.21 6.75
N GLY A 3 -2.33 1.21 6.41
CA GLY A 3 -2.28 0.57 5.10
C GLY A 3 -3.27 1.19 4.14
N ILE A 4 -2.85 1.47 2.92
CA ILE A 4 -3.69 2.05 1.88
C ILE A 4 -3.60 1.18 0.64
N ILE A 5 -4.75 0.73 0.14
CA ILE A 5 -4.83 -0.08 -1.06
C ILE A 5 -5.61 0.68 -2.12
N GLY A 6 -4.94 0.94 -3.24
CA GLY A 6 -5.57 1.53 -4.41
C GLY A 6 -5.76 0.47 -5.50
N ALA A 7 -6.86 0.54 -6.21
CA ALA A 7 -7.15 -0.41 -7.28
C ALA A 7 -6.42 -0.06 -8.58
N MET A 8 -6.13 1.19 -8.81
CA MET A 8 -5.59 1.71 -10.07
C MET A 8 -4.35 2.57 -9.84
N ASP A 9 -3.48 2.64 -10.86
CA ASP A 9 -2.23 3.39 -10.77
C ASP A 9 -2.43 4.87 -10.44
N MET A 10 -3.46 5.50 -10.97
CA MET A 10 -3.73 6.93 -10.72
C MET A 10 -3.94 7.23 -9.24
N GLU A 11 -4.65 6.35 -8.55
CA GLU A 11 -4.91 6.51 -7.13
C GLU A 11 -3.64 6.37 -6.31
N VAL A 12 -2.84 5.37 -6.65
CA VAL A 12 -1.61 5.05 -5.93
C VAL A 12 -0.51 6.06 -6.21
N ASN A 13 -0.38 6.52 -7.45
CA ASN A 13 0.67 7.46 -7.84
C ASN A 13 0.54 8.80 -7.11
N GLY A 14 -0.68 9.30 -6.93
CA GLY A 14 -0.90 10.52 -6.18
C GLY A 14 -0.42 10.42 -4.73
N LEU A 15 -0.63 9.26 -4.12
CA LEU A 15 -0.16 9.00 -2.76
C LEU A 15 1.35 8.83 -2.69
N LYS A 16 1.94 8.13 -3.66
CA LYS A 16 3.39 7.93 -3.70
C LYS A 16 4.15 9.24 -3.83
N GLU A 17 3.64 10.20 -4.59
CA GLU A 17 4.25 11.50 -4.75
C GLU A 17 4.31 12.30 -3.45
N ARG A 18 3.37 12.05 -2.54
CA ARG A 18 3.32 12.71 -1.23
C ARG A 18 4.14 11.99 -0.17
N MET A 19 4.60 10.77 -0.48
CA MET A 19 5.29 9.94 0.48
C MET A 19 6.75 10.35 0.62
N GLN A 20 7.21 10.47 1.86
CA GLN A 20 8.60 10.76 2.18
C GLN A 20 9.31 9.50 2.64
N ASN A 21 10.58 9.38 2.29
CA ASN A 21 11.42 8.24 2.65
C ASN A 21 10.82 6.91 2.18
N ALA A 22 10.22 6.93 1.00
CA ALA A 22 9.55 5.76 0.46
C ALA A 22 10.54 4.68 0.05
N GLU A 23 10.27 3.47 0.50
CA GLU A 23 10.98 2.26 0.08
C GLU A 23 9.98 1.33 -0.57
N VAL A 24 10.38 0.70 -1.66
CA VAL A 24 9.53 -0.27 -2.35
C VAL A 24 9.98 -1.67 -2.03
N GLU A 25 9.00 -2.53 -1.72
CA GLU A 25 9.23 -3.96 -1.52
C GLU A 25 8.22 -4.71 -2.38
N THR A 26 8.73 -5.56 -3.25
CA THR A 26 7.86 -6.35 -4.14
C THR A 26 7.65 -7.74 -3.54
N ILE A 27 6.39 -8.07 -3.29
CA ILE A 27 6.00 -9.38 -2.77
C ILE A 27 5.04 -10.01 -3.78
N GLY A 28 5.48 -11.10 -4.39
CA GLY A 28 4.76 -11.65 -5.53
C GLY A 28 4.81 -10.67 -6.70
N THR A 29 3.65 -10.23 -7.15
CA THR A 29 3.52 -9.25 -8.23
C THR A 29 3.08 -7.88 -7.73
N ILE A 30 3.05 -7.68 -6.41
CA ILE A 30 2.56 -6.46 -5.80
C ILE A 30 3.72 -5.66 -5.23
N ASP A 31 3.78 -4.37 -5.58
CA ASP A 31 4.74 -3.44 -5.02
C ASP A 31 4.13 -2.73 -3.81
N PHE A 32 4.80 -2.83 -2.69
CA PHE A 32 4.42 -2.14 -1.46
C PHE A 32 5.37 -0.98 -1.23
N TYR A 33 4.83 0.22 -1.12
CA TYR A 33 5.59 1.44 -0.87
C TYR A 33 5.42 1.83 0.59
N LYS A 34 6.49 1.75 1.35
CA LYS A 34 6.49 2.05 2.78
C LYS A 34 7.21 3.37 3.00
N GLY A 35 6.59 4.28 3.73
CA GLY A 35 7.17 5.58 4.03
C GLY A 35 6.26 6.37 4.94
N THR A 36 6.35 7.70 4.87
CA THR A 36 5.49 8.58 5.67
C THR A 36 4.76 9.56 4.78
N ILE A 37 3.53 9.88 5.16
CA ILE A 37 2.75 10.94 4.53
C ILE A 37 2.37 11.91 5.64
N GLN A 38 2.84 13.14 5.54
CA GLN A 38 2.63 14.17 6.57
C GLN A 38 3.02 13.68 7.96
N GLY A 39 4.13 12.96 8.04
CA GLY A 39 4.64 12.45 9.31
C GLY A 39 3.98 11.18 9.82
N VAL A 40 2.96 10.66 9.12
CA VAL A 40 2.26 9.43 9.50
C VAL A 40 2.84 8.25 8.74
N PRO A 41 3.33 7.21 9.44
CA PRO A 41 3.82 6.01 8.76
C PRO A 41 2.71 5.32 7.98
N CYS A 42 2.98 5.03 6.71
CA CYS A 42 2.01 4.42 5.79
C CYS A 42 2.67 3.36 4.93
N VAL A 43 1.89 2.39 4.50
CA VAL A 43 2.25 1.47 3.43
C VAL A 43 1.17 1.54 2.36
N VAL A 44 1.57 1.78 1.12
CA VAL A 44 0.66 1.94 -0.02
C VAL A 44 0.92 0.85 -1.02
N ALA A 45 -0.13 0.22 -1.51
CA ALA A 45 -0.03 -0.83 -2.51
C ALA A 45 -1.13 -0.70 -3.56
N ARG A 46 -0.84 -1.16 -4.78
CA ARG A 46 -1.83 -1.26 -5.84
C ARG A 46 -2.26 -2.72 -5.96
N SER A 47 -3.53 -2.98 -5.69
CA SER A 47 -4.06 -4.35 -5.74
C SER A 47 -4.42 -4.80 -7.17
N GLY A 48 -4.64 -3.84 -8.09
CA GLY A 48 -5.33 -4.14 -9.33
C GLY A 48 -6.83 -4.19 -9.13
N VAL A 49 -7.55 -4.44 -10.21
CA VAL A 49 -9.02 -4.45 -10.18
C VAL A 49 -9.54 -5.82 -9.72
N GLY A 50 -10.55 -5.80 -8.89
CA GLY A 50 -11.25 -7.02 -8.47
C GLY A 50 -11.15 -7.29 -6.97
N LYS A 51 -12.20 -7.90 -6.43
CA LYS A 51 -12.29 -8.19 -4.99
C LYS A 51 -11.25 -9.21 -4.54
N VAL A 52 -10.94 -10.19 -5.37
CA VAL A 52 -9.94 -11.22 -5.04
C VAL A 52 -8.56 -10.59 -4.94
N ASN A 53 -8.21 -9.74 -5.90
CA ASN A 53 -6.91 -9.05 -5.88
C ASN A 53 -6.78 -8.15 -4.64
N ALA A 54 -7.83 -7.42 -4.31
CA ALA A 54 -7.84 -6.57 -3.13
C ALA A 54 -7.70 -7.39 -1.85
N ALA A 55 -8.36 -8.54 -1.77
CA ALA A 55 -8.27 -9.41 -0.61
C ALA A 55 -6.87 -9.99 -0.43
N ILE A 56 -6.25 -10.42 -1.53
CA ILE A 56 -4.87 -10.93 -1.50
C ILE A 56 -3.91 -9.84 -1.04
N CYS A 57 -4.04 -8.65 -1.58
CA CYS A 57 -3.21 -7.50 -1.22
C CYS A 57 -3.38 -7.15 0.26
N ALA A 58 -4.61 -7.09 0.75
CA ALA A 58 -4.91 -6.80 2.14
C ALA A 58 -4.32 -7.86 3.08
N GLN A 59 -4.40 -9.13 2.71
CA GLN A 59 -3.86 -10.22 3.51
C GLN A 59 -2.34 -10.13 3.62
N ILE A 60 -1.65 -9.88 2.52
CA ILE A 60 -0.20 -9.71 2.53
C ILE A 60 0.18 -8.49 3.38
N MET A 61 -0.52 -7.37 3.19
CA MET A 61 -0.27 -6.16 3.95
C MET A 61 -0.46 -6.38 5.45
N ALA A 62 -1.51 -7.09 5.84
CA ALA A 62 -1.79 -7.38 7.24
C ALA A 62 -0.69 -8.25 7.87
N LEU A 63 -0.19 -9.24 7.13
CA LEU A 63 0.83 -10.16 7.64
C LEU A 63 2.21 -9.52 7.70
N MET A 64 2.57 -8.73 6.67
CA MET A 64 3.94 -8.20 6.55
C MET A 64 4.14 -6.89 7.31
N TYR A 65 3.14 -6.03 7.35
CA TYR A 65 3.29 -4.67 7.91
C TYR A 65 2.46 -4.43 9.15
N ARG A 66 1.45 -5.25 9.41
CA ARG A 66 0.57 -5.18 10.58
C ARG A 66 0.05 -3.76 10.86
N PRO A 67 -0.57 -3.11 9.84
CA PRO A 67 -1.08 -1.76 10.05
C PRO A 67 -2.25 -1.76 11.03
N LYS A 68 -2.47 -0.62 11.68
CA LYS A 68 -3.62 -0.45 12.58
C LYS A 68 -4.94 -0.44 11.82
N ALA A 69 -4.91 0.06 10.59
CA ALA A 69 -6.08 0.16 9.72
C ALA A 69 -5.65 0.02 8.27
N ILE A 70 -6.53 -0.53 7.45
CA ILE A 70 -6.34 -0.62 6.00
C ILE A 70 -7.53 0.08 5.33
N ILE A 71 -7.20 0.99 4.45
CA ILE A 71 -8.20 1.80 3.74
C ILE A 71 -8.24 1.42 2.27
#